data_4d5d92bba00e884f61b388c3b314b6ef
#
_entry.id   4d5d92bba00e884f61b388c3b314b6ef
#
_cell.length_a   1.000
_cell.length_b   1.000
_cell.length_c   1.000
_cell.angle_alpha   90.00
_cell.angle_beta   90.00
_cell.angle_gamma   90.00
#
_symmetry.space_group_name_H-M   'P 1'
#
loop_
_entity.id
_entity.type
_entity.pdbx_description
1 polymer ?
#
loop_
_entity_poly.entity_id
_entity_poly.type
_entity_poly.pdbx_seq_one_letter_code
_entity_poly.pdbx_strand_id
1 'polypeptide(L)' 'MGWIKDGEKIQARYFGELVSGTVESSRVKYGGSVQYTVVLDQPVQFRWRSEPSTRVLVDDTELVA' A
#
# COMPACT_ATOMS: atom_id res chain seq x y z
N MET A 1 -9.28 5.58 15.68
CA MET A 1 -8.19 5.28 14.76
C MET A 1 -8.24 3.84 14.30
N GLY A 2 -8.38 3.63 13.06
CA GLY A 2 -8.58 2.30 12.55
C GLY A 2 -7.29 1.63 12.13
N TRP A 3 -7.12 0.41 12.54
CA TRP A 3 -6.12 -0.48 12.02
C TRP A 3 -6.76 -1.21 10.85
N ILE A 4 -6.19 -1.10 9.68
CA ILE A 4 -6.77 -1.77 8.52
C ILE A 4 -6.45 -3.26 8.59
N LYS A 5 -7.47 -4.06 8.48
CA LYS A 5 -7.31 -5.50 8.61
C LYS A 5 -6.86 -6.11 7.29
N ASP A 6 -6.21 -7.25 7.39
CA ASP A 6 -5.83 -8.02 6.21
C ASP A 6 -7.09 -8.35 5.41
N GLY A 7 -7.01 -8.22 4.10
CA GLY A 7 -8.12 -8.50 3.22
C GLY A 7 -8.99 -7.31 2.89
N GLU A 8 -8.78 -6.17 3.52
CA GLU A 8 -9.56 -4.98 3.21
C GLU A 8 -9.02 -4.28 1.98
N LYS A 9 -9.92 -3.71 1.19
CA LYS A 9 -9.54 -2.91 0.03
C LYS A 9 -9.24 -1.50 0.45
N ILE A 10 -8.15 -0.94 -0.08
CA ILE A 10 -7.74 0.41 0.24
C ILE A 10 -7.21 1.13 -1.00
N GLN A 11 -7.10 2.44 -0.87
CA GLN A 11 -6.38 3.28 -1.83
C GLN A 11 -5.26 3.98 -1.08
N ALA A 12 -4.15 4.18 -1.76
CA ALA A 12 -3.00 4.84 -1.17
C ALA A 12 -2.24 5.62 -2.22
N ARG A 13 -1.45 6.57 -1.77
CA ARG A 13 -0.53 7.29 -2.64
C ARG A 13 0.85 6.67 -2.50
N TYR A 14 1.38 6.20 -3.61
CA TYR A 14 2.68 5.57 -3.64
C TYR A 14 3.58 6.38 -4.57
N PHE A 15 4.49 7.15 -3.98
CA PHE A 15 5.38 8.05 -4.72
C PHE A 15 4.59 8.97 -5.67
N GLY A 16 3.49 9.54 -5.16
CA GLY A 16 2.68 10.45 -5.93
C GLY A 16 1.64 9.81 -6.84
N GLU A 17 1.67 8.49 -6.97
CA GLU A 17 0.70 7.75 -7.79
C GLU A 17 -0.39 7.18 -6.90
N LEU A 18 -1.63 7.32 -7.33
CA LEU A 18 -2.74 6.72 -6.60
C LEU A 18 -2.86 5.25 -7.02
N VAL A 19 -2.78 4.38 -6.04
CA VAL A 19 -2.91 2.94 -6.28
C VAL A 19 -4.04 2.39 -5.42
N SER A 20 -4.63 1.31 -5.87
CA SER A 20 -5.65 0.63 -5.09
C SER A 20 -5.36 -0.86 -5.06
N GLY A 21 -5.74 -1.48 -3.96
CA GLY A 21 -5.49 -2.90 -3.79
C GLY A 21 -6.04 -3.39 -2.48
N THR A 22 -5.60 -4.58 -2.11
CA THR A 22 -6.05 -5.28 -0.92
C THR A 22 -4.89 -5.43 0.05
N VAL A 23 -5.14 -5.16 1.30
CA VAL A 23 -4.10 -5.31 2.34
C VAL A 23 -3.83 -6.79 2.53
N GLU A 24 -2.58 -7.18 2.32
CA GLU A 24 -2.15 -8.55 2.53
C GLU A 24 -1.69 -8.76 3.97
N SER A 25 -0.96 -7.78 4.50
CA SER A 25 -0.45 -7.85 5.86
C SER A 25 -0.09 -6.46 6.32
N SER A 26 0.16 -6.32 7.61
CA SER A 26 0.58 -5.06 8.19
C SER A 26 1.61 -5.35 9.26
N ARG A 27 2.42 -4.33 9.56
CA ARG A 27 3.38 -4.42 10.66
C ARG A 27 3.63 -3.04 11.23
N VAL A 28 3.97 -3.00 12.50
CA VAL A 28 4.34 -1.76 13.17
C VAL A 28 5.83 -1.56 12.95
N LYS A 29 6.20 -0.41 12.42
CA LYS A 29 7.59 -0.05 12.24
C LYS A 29 8.15 0.53 13.52
N TYR A 30 9.47 0.55 13.61
CA TYR A 30 10.15 1.22 14.68
C TYR A 30 9.71 2.69 14.69
N GLY A 31 9.25 3.16 15.83
CA GLY A 31 8.70 4.50 15.93
C GLY A 31 7.19 4.56 15.95
N GLY A 32 6.50 3.44 15.75
CA GLY A 32 5.06 3.36 15.93
C GLY A 32 4.21 3.51 14.67
N SER A 33 4.84 3.81 13.53
CA SER A 33 4.08 3.86 12.27
C SER A 33 3.68 2.46 11.84
N VAL A 34 2.56 2.37 11.12
CA VAL A 34 2.09 1.10 10.57
C VAL A 34 2.38 1.07 9.08
N GLN A 35 2.98 -0.01 8.63
CA GLN A 35 3.27 -0.21 7.22
C GLN A 35 2.40 -1.36 6.72
N TYR A 36 1.77 -1.15 5.56
CA TYR A 36 0.88 -2.14 4.97
C TYR A 36 1.49 -2.69 3.69
N THR A 37 1.40 -4.00 3.53
CA THR A 37 1.71 -4.64 2.26
C THR A 37 0.41 -4.74 1.47
N VAL A 38 0.38 -4.11 0.31
CA VAL A 38 -0.83 -4.01 -0.50
C VAL A 38 -0.61 -4.77 -1.80
N VAL A 39 -1.51 -5.71 -2.07
CA VAL A 39 -1.54 -6.41 -3.35
C VAL A 39 -2.42 -5.59 -4.27
N LEU A 40 -1.84 -5.06 -5.33
CA LEU A 40 -2.55 -4.16 -6.24
C LEU A 40 -3.61 -4.93 -7.02
N ASP A 41 -4.73 -4.25 -7.29
CA ASP A 41 -5.83 -4.86 -8.06
C ASP A 41 -5.37 -5.20 -9.47
N GLN A 42 -4.49 -4.37 -10.03
CA GLN A 42 -3.93 -4.60 -11.35
C GLN A 42 -2.46 -4.25 -11.31
N PRO A 43 -1.63 -4.90 -12.13
CA PRO A 43 -0.22 -4.52 -12.21
C PRO A 43 -0.10 -3.06 -12.61
N VAL A 44 0.79 -2.32 -11.95
CA VAL A 44 1.02 -0.90 -12.21
C VAL A 44 2.46 -0.72 -12.64
N GLN A 45 2.64 -0.06 -13.79
CA GLN A 45 3.97 0.24 -14.30
C GLN A 45 4.41 1.59 -13.76
N PHE A 46 5.43 1.56 -12.90
CA PHE A 46 6.03 2.78 -12.39
C PHE A 46 7.20 3.19 -13.26
N ARG A 47 7.44 4.50 -13.31
CA ARG A 47 8.50 5.05 -14.17
C ARG A 47 9.89 4.53 -13.82
N TRP A 48 10.11 4.26 -12.54
CA TRP A 48 11.44 3.85 -12.06
C TRP A 48 11.62 2.34 -12.07
N ARG A 49 10.67 1.59 -12.62
CA ARG A 49 10.75 0.14 -12.67
C ARG A 49 10.60 -0.34 -14.10
N SER A 50 11.36 -1.37 -14.43
CA SER A 50 11.30 -1.97 -15.76
C SER A 50 10.14 -2.94 -15.91
N GLU A 51 9.59 -3.42 -14.78
CA GLU A 51 8.49 -4.38 -14.80
C GLU A 51 7.32 -3.86 -13.99
N PRO A 52 6.09 -4.25 -14.35
CA PRO A 52 4.92 -3.86 -13.57
C PRO A 52 5.02 -4.39 -12.14
N SER A 53 4.52 -3.60 -11.21
CA SER A 53 4.47 -4.00 -9.81
C SER A 53 3.08 -4.51 -9.48
N THR A 54 3.02 -5.60 -8.70
CA THR A 54 1.76 -6.17 -8.26
C THR A 54 1.57 -6.03 -6.76
N ARG A 55 2.60 -5.60 -6.05
CA ARG A 55 2.57 -5.47 -4.60
C ARG A 55 3.45 -4.29 -4.20
N VAL A 56 2.94 -3.47 -3.28
CA VAL A 56 3.69 -2.30 -2.81
C VAL A 56 3.58 -2.22 -1.29
N LEU A 57 4.53 -1.52 -0.69
CA LEU A 57 4.51 -1.22 0.74
C LEU A 57 4.14 0.26 0.91
N VAL A 58 3.12 0.52 1.72
CA VAL A 58 2.70 1.89 1.99
C VAL A 58 2.60 2.11 3.48
N ASP A 59 2.85 3.35 3.90
CA ASP A 59 2.71 3.73 5.29
C ASP A 59 1.28 4.19 5.55
N ASP A 60 0.88 4.17 6.82
CA ASP A 60 -0.45 4.61 7.20
C ASP A 60 -0.72 6.05 6.80
N THR A 61 0.31 6.89 6.73
CA THR A 61 0.15 8.29 6.31
C THR A 61 -0.11 8.44 4.81
N GLU A 62 0.09 7.40 4.04
CA GLU A 62 -0.11 7.44 2.59
C GLU A 62 -1.48 6.92 2.18
N LEU A 63 -2.26 6.44 3.11
CA LEU A 63 -3.59 5.93 2.82
C LEU A 63 -4.52 7.07 2.46
N VAL A 64 -5.40 6.82 1.53
CA VAL A 64 -6.44 7.77 1.12
C VAL A 64 -7.73 7.31 1.75
N ALA A 65 -8.31 8.22 2.52
CA ALA A 65 -9.54 7.90 3.26
C ALA A 65 -10.75 7.78 2.33
#